data_2a6dd553460a370943fdf1ce7704863e
#
_entry.id   2a6dd553460a370943fdf1ce7704863e
#
_cell.length_a   1.000
_cell.length_b   1.000
_cell.length_c   1.000
_cell.angle_alpha   90.00
_cell.angle_beta   90.00
_cell.angle_gamma   90.00
#
_symmetry.space_group_name_H-M   'P 1'
#
loop_
_entity.id
_entity.type
_entity.pdbx_description
1 polymer ?
#
loop_
_entity_poly.entity_id
_entity_poly.type
_entity_poly.pdbx_seq_one_letter_code
_entity_poly.pdbx_strand_id
1 'polypeptide(L)'
;MKRFSSTLIVASSLMIGSSIASADQFVRMVSGPSGGSWYPLGAKVMQVMESNIKGISTSNTSGGGISNVLSVNGGDAEIGWTYAHTVANGYNGKGKFKKAQKNVRYFATLYGAAFQVAVRADSKIKGFEDMKSANISPGKPKWTGTAFCESIIKDYGYDFNTIKKNGGVVHMVSYKESVALMKDGQADVFMAATSVPQASFIELENSPGIRFIGLPKDRIDRIVKNNPGYIYGKIPASAYKSLDKDIPTLGIVTSMIVHKDLSDDLVYKMTKTFWDNHAEFVKVKSVWKKVLLKKAVDGAAVPIHPGAAKYYKEQGVL
;
A
#
# COMPACT_ATOMS: atom_id res chain seq x y z
N MET A 1 -56.29 -69.32 28.26
CA MET A 1 -54.84 -69.14 28.29
C MET A 1 -54.42 -68.30 27.10
N LYS A 2 -54.20 -67.00 27.27
CA LYS A 2 -53.81 -66.05 26.25
C LYS A 2 -52.32 -65.77 26.44
N ARG A 3 -51.50 -66.08 25.45
CA ARG A 3 -50.03 -65.78 25.40
C ARG A 3 -49.88 -64.35 24.88
N PHE A 4 -49.25 -63.47 25.62
CA PHE A 4 -48.79 -62.15 25.18
C PHE A 4 -47.37 -62.31 24.68
N SER A 5 -47.16 -61.99 23.38
CA SER A 5 -45.83 -61.89 22.79
C SER A 5 -45.36 -60.42 22.91
N SER A 6 -44.28 -60.18 23.64
CA SER A 6 -43.66 -58.88 23.75
C SER A 6 -42.69 -58.70 22.62
N THR A 7 -42.94 -57.74 21.73
CA THR A 7 -42.05 -57.35 20.62
C THR A 7 -41.11 -56.26 21.17
N LEU A 8 -39.82 -56.58 21.20
CA LEU A 8 -38.78 -55.67 21.59
C LEU A 8 -38.39 -54.79 20.35
N ILE A 9 -38.70 -53.49 20.41
CA ILE A 9 -38.28 -52.51 19.39
C ILE A 9 -36.92 -51.98 19.79
N VAL A 10 -35.87 -52.38 19.05
CA VAL A 10 -34.51 -51.78 19.16
C VAL A 10 -34.51 -50.50 18.34
N ALA A 11 -34.51 -49.38 19.00
CA ALA A 11 -34.34 -48.06 18.38
C ALA A 11 -32.85 -47.84 18.12
N SER A 12 -32.41 -48.02 16.89
CA SER A 12 -31.06 -47.65 16.45
C SER A 12 -30.98 -46.14 16.26
N SER A 13 -30.35 -45.44 17.20
CA SER A 13 -30.05 -43.99 17.09
C SER A 13 -28.93 -43.78 16.05
N LEU A 14 -29.25 -43.40 14.82
CA LEU A 14 -28.31 -42.85 13.89
C LEU A 14 -27.84 -41.48 14.40
N MET A 15 -26.64 -41.40 14.95
CA MET A 15 -25.94 -40.14 15.14
C MET A 15 -25.50 -39.64 13.75
N ILE A 16 -26.28 -38.75 13.16
CA ILE A 16 -25.88 -37.95 12.02
C ILE A 16 -24.88 -36.93 12.53
N GLY A 17 -23.60 -37.26 12.39
CA GLY A 17 -22.53 -36.28 12.60
C GLY A 17 -22.68 -35.15 11.57
N SER A 18 -23.31 -34.06 11.99
CA SER A 18 -23.33 -32.83 11.21
C SER A 18 -21.88 -32.33 11.09
N SER A 19 -21.23 -32.63 9.96
CA SER A 19 -20.04 -31.91 9.56
C SER A 19 -20.47 -30.43 9.36
N ILE A 20 -20.18 -29.59 10.34
CA ILE A 20 -20.29 -28.16 10.16
C ILE A 20 -19.24 -27.83 9.09
N ALA A 21 -19.68 -27.71 7.85
CA ALA A 21 -18.86 -27.10 6.81
C ALA A 21 -18.56 -25.69 7.31
N SER A 22 -17.33 -25.47 7.75
CA SER A 22 -16.86 -24.12 8.07
C SER A 22 -17.01 -23.31 6.79
N ALA A 23 -17.88 -22.30 6.80
CA ALA A 23 -17.98 -21.39 5.67
C ALA A 23 -16.61 -20.76 5.44
N ASP A 24 -16.18 -20.72 4.19
CA ASP A 24 -14.91 -20.09 3.82
C ASP A 24 -14.89 -18.64 4.32
N GLN A 25 -13.86 -18.30 5.07
CA GLN A 25 -13.69 -16.90 5.52
C GLN A 25 -13.21 -16.05 4.36
N PHE A 26 -13.99 -15.02 4.00
CA PHE A 26 -13.61 -14.10 2.94
C PHE A 26 -12.63 -13.05 3.46
N VAL A 27 -11.46 -12.96 2.84
CA VAL A 27 -10.38 -12.03 3.21
C VAL A 27 -10.15 -11.04 2.07
N ARG A 28 -10.52 -9.79 2.30
CA ARG A 28 -10.42 -8.69 1.34
C ARG A 28 -9.14 -7.90 1.56
N MET A 29 -8.42 -7.60 0.50
CA MET A 29 -7.27 -6.72 0.52
C MET A 29 -7.53 -5.43 -0.24
N VAL A 30 -7.13 -4.31 0.34
CA VAL A 30 -6.99 -3.03 -0.34
C VAL A 30 -5.50 -2.74 -0.53
N SER A 31 -5.03 -2.77 -1.78
CA SER A 31 -3.59 -2.65 -2.07
C SER A 31 -3.21 -1.29 -2.63
N GLY A 32 -3.15 -1.11 -3.92
CA GLY A 32 -2.67 0.12 -4.54
C GLY A 32 -3.40 0.49 -5.82
N PRO A 33 -3.02 1.63 -6.39
CA PRO A 33 -3.65 2.09 -7.62
C PRO A 33 -3.36 1.17 -8.80
N SER A 34 -4.32 1.08 -9.73
CA SER A 34 -4.09 0.51 -11.05
C SER A 34 -2.95 1.27 -11.74
N GLY A 35 -2.00 0.54 -12.32
CA GLY A 35 -0.73 1.07 -12.85
C GLY A 35 0.36 1.26 -11.78
N GLY A 36 0.04 1.08 -10.49
CA GLY A 36 1.00 1.10 -9.39
C GLY A 36 1.59 -0.28 -9.06
N SER A 37 2.69 -0.28 -8.32
CA SER A 37 3.39 -1.52 -7.95
C SER A 37 2.64 -2.38 -6.94
N TRP A 38 1.81 -1.78 -6.09
CA TRP A 38 1.09 -2.49 -5.05
C TRP A 38 -0.02 -3.39 -5.58
N TYR A 39 -0.68 -2.99 -6.69
CA TYR A 39 -1.83 -3.73 -7.19
C TYR A 39 -1.48 -5.17 -7.64
N PRO A 40 -0.49 -5.41 -8.54
CA PRO A 40 -0.12 -6.76 -8.93
C PRO A 40 0.53 -7.55 -7.78
N LEU A 41 1.29 -6.89 -6.91
CA LEU A 41 1.88 -7.53 -5.74
C LEU A 41 0.82 -7.95 -4.72
N GLY A 42 -0.19 -7.13 -4.47
CA GLY A 42 -1.31 -7.46 -3.59
C GLY A 42 -2.11 -8.64 -4.11
N ALA A 43 -2.39 -8.67 -5.42
CA ALA A 43 -3.05 -9.80 -6.06
C ALA A 43 -2.24 -11.11 -5.86
N LYS A 44 -0.91 -11.05 -6.02
CA LYS A 44 -0.05 -12.23 -5.81
C LYS A 44 -0.04 -12.67 -4.34
N VAL A 45 0.02 -11.74 -3.39
CA VAL A 45 -0.06 -12.06 -1.94
C VAL A 45 -1.36 -12.77 -1.63
N MET A 46 -2.50 -12.27 -2.12
CA MET A 46 -3.81 -12.87 -1.86
C MET A 46 -3.95 -14.23 -2.53
N GLN A 47 -3.47 -14.40 -3.76
CA GLN A 47 -3.41 -15.70 -4.44
C GLN A 47 -2.61 -16.73 -3.63
N VAL A 48 -1.44 -16.34 -3.12
CA VAL A 48 -0.60 -17.24 -2.31
C VAL A 48 -1.29 -17.62 -1.00
N MET A 49 -1.94 -16.67 -0.34
CA MET A 49 -2.71 -16.95 0.88
C MET A 49 -3.86 -17.93 0.63
N GLU A 50 -4.66 -17.70 -0.41
CA GLU A 50 -5.78 -18.57 -0.78
C GLU A 50 -5.32 -19.99 -1.14
N SER A 51 -4.21 -20.11 -1.88
CA SER A 51 -3.67 -21.42 -2.28
C SER A 51 -3.08 -22.23 -1.11
N ASN A 52 -2.69 -21.60 0.00
CA ASN A 52 -1.95 -22.26 1.10
C ASN A 52 -2.72 -22.30 2.43
N ILE A 53 -3.83 -21.58 2.55
CA ILE A 53 -4.65 -21.56 3.77
C ILE A 53 -6.03 -22.11 3.44
N LYS A 54 -6.36 -23.28 3.99
CA LYS A 54 -7.68 -23.89 3.79
C LYS A 54 -8.77 -23.07 4.47
N GLY A 55 -9.93 -23.00 3.84
CA GLY A 55 -11.12 -22.34 4.38
C GLY A 55 -11.08 -20.82 4.28
N ILE A 56 -10.29 -20.26 3.35
CA ILE A 56 -10.38 -18.85 2.99
C ILE A 56 -10.59 -18.69 1.49
N SER A 57 -11.29 -17.64 1.11
CA SER A 57 -11.31 -17.08 -0.24
C SER A 57 -10.87 -15.63 -0.20
N THR A 58 -10.29 -15.13 -1.29
CA THR A 58 -9.64 -13.82 -1.24
C THR A 58 -10.02 -12.89 -2.38
N SER A 59 -9.87 -11.59 -2.15
CA SER A 59 -9.93 -10.59 -3.21
C SER A 59 -8.89 -9.49 -3.00
N ASN A 60 -8.49 -8.83 -4.10
CA ASN A 60 -7.62 -7.67 -4.07
C ASN A 60 -8.24 -6.51 -4.85
N THR A 61 -8.35 -5.35 -4.22
CA THR A 61 -8.93 -4.16 -4.81
C THR A 61 -7.96 -2.98 -4.82
N SER A 62 -8.25 -2.00 -5.69
CA SER A 62 -7.47 -0.78 -5.77
C SER A 62 -7.64 0.08 -4.53
N GLY A 63 -6.55 0.68 -4.07
CA GLY A 63 -6.54 1.57 -2.92
C GLY A 63 -5.40 2.59 -2.95
N GLY A 64 -5.12 3.17 -1.79
CA GLY A 64 -4.00 4.10 -1.64
C GLY A 64 -3.83 4.50 -0.18
N GLY A 65 -2.69 4.32 0.39
CA GLY A 65 -2.26 4.44 1.79
C GLY A 65 -3.28 4.94 2.84
N ILE A 66 -3.77 6.17 2.71
CA ILE A 66 -4.73 6.76 3.66
C ILE A 66 -6.10 6.07 3.58
N SER A 67 -6.63 5.85 2.36
CA SER A 67 -7.91 5.16 2.18
C SER A 67 -7.85 3.73 2.71
N ASN A 68 -6.71 3.05 2.58
CA ASN A 68 -6.56 1.68 3.04
C ASN A 68 -6.61 1.57 4.57
N VAL A 69 -6.00 2.53 5.28
CA VAL A 69 -6.13 2.61 6.74
C VAL A 69 -7.59 2.80 7.17
N LEU A 70 -8.34 3.64 6.44
CA LEU A 70 -9.77 3.85 6.69
C LEU A 70 -10.59 2.57 6.43
N SER A 71 -10.36 1.91 5.29
CA SER A 71 -11.07 0.67 4.93
C SER A 71 -10.79 -0.47 5.91
N VAL A 72 -9.52 -0.68 6.30
CA VAL A 72 -9.17 -1.70 7.29
C VAL A 72 -9.78 -1.35 8.65
N ASN A 73 -9.69 -0.09 9.09
CA ASN A 73 -10.29 0.32 10.37
C ASN A 73 -11.82 0.17 10.41
N GLY A 74 -12.49 0.38 9.27
CA GLY A 74 -13.95 0.28 9.12
C GLY A 74 -14.46 -1.14 8.94
N GLY A 75 -13.57 -2.13 8.70
CA GLY A 75 -13.95 -3.51 8.38
C GLY A 75 -14.40 -3.72 6.94
N ASP A 76 -14.16 -2.74 6.05
CA ASP A 76 -14.41 -2.89 4.61
C ASP A 76 -13.38 -3.80 3.94
N ALA A 77 -12.22 -3.97 4.59
CA ALA A 77 -11.15 -4.88 4.19
C ALA A 77 -10.45 -5.46 5.42
N GLU A 78 -10.00 -6.69 5.32
CA GLU A 78 -9.27 -7.41 6.37
C GLU A 78 -7.77 -7.04 6.36
N ILE A 79 -7.22 -6.74 5.17
CA ILE A 79 -5.81 -6.44 4.95
C ILE A 79 -5.68 -5.15 4.14
N GLY A 80 -4.66 -4.37 4.44
CA GLY A 80 -4.34 -3.18 3.66
C GLY A 80 -2.86 -2.90 3.56
N TRP A 81 -2.44 -2.30 2.44
CA TRP A 81 -1.11 -1.72 2.33
C TRP A 81 -1.16 -0.23 2.57
N THR A 82 -0.16 0.24 3.29
CA THR A 82 -0.02 1.65 3.64
C THR A 82 1.46 2.00 3.82
N TYR A 83 1.74 3.11 4.44
CA TYR A 83 3.09 3.49 4.84
C TYR A 83 3.16 3.66 6.36
N ALA A 84 4.32 3.40 6.95
CA ALA A 84 4.51 3.43 8.40
C ALA A 84 4.01 4.73 9.04
N HIS A 85 4.37 5.90 8.48
CA HIS A 85 3.89 7.20 8.99
C HIS A 85 2.37 7.40 8.79
N THR A 86 1.80 6.84 7.70
CA THR A 86 0.36 6.96 7.42
C THR A 86 -0.46 6.19 8.43
N VAL A 87 -0.06 4.94 8.75
CA VAL A 87 -0.75 4.17 9.78
C VAL A 87 -0.56 4.77 11.17
N ALA A 88 0.64 5.31 11.48
CA ALA A 88 0.88 6.04 12.72
C ALA A 88 -0.05 7.25 12.88
N ASN A 89 -0.17 8.06 11.84
CA ASN A 89 -1.08 9.20 11.82
C ASN A 89 -2.54 8.75 11.94
N GLY A 90 -2.94 7.71 11.22
CA GLY A 90 -4.29 7.14 11.31
C GLY A 90 -4.63 6.65 12.71
N TYR A 91 -3.76 5.85 13.30
CA TYR A 91 -3.95 5.29 14.65
C TYR A 91 -4.08 6.36 15.73
N ASN A 92 -3.41 7.53 15.54
CA ASN A 92 -3.42 8.66 16.46
C ASN A 92 -4.40 9.78 16.07
N GLY A 93 -5.19 9.63 14.98
CA GLY A 93 -6.14 10.64 14.52
C GLY A 93 -5.47 11.93 14.08
N LYS A 94 -4.27 11.85 13.47
CA LYS A 94 -3.47 13.00 13.04
C LYS A 94 -3.45 13.15 11.50
N GLY A 95 -2.95 14.27 11.03
CA GLY A 95 -2.79 14.56 9.61
C GLY A 95 -4.13 14.60 8.87
N LYS A 96 -4.31 13.73 7.88
CA LYS A 96 -5.55 13.62 7.08
C LYS A 96 -6.68 12.83 7.75
N PHE A 97 -6.46 12.30 8.95
CA PHE A 97 -7.45 11.52 9.70
C PHE A 97 -8.18 12.39 10.72
N LYS A 98 -9.51 12.46 10.61
CA LYS A 98 -10.36 13.24 11.53
C LYS A 98 -10.56 12.57 12.89
N LYS A 99 -10.37 11.23 12.97
CA LYS A 99 -10.52 10.40 14.15
C LYS A 99 -9.43 9.34 14.20
N ALA A 100 -9.11 8.86 15.40
CA ALA A 100 -8.17 7.77 15.61
C ALA A 100 -8.71 6.46 15.02
N GLN A 101 -7.86 5.74 14.29
CA GLN A 101 -8.16 4.48 13.61
C GLN A 101 -7.63 3.31 14.46
N LYS A 102 -8.33 2.95 15.54
CA LYS A 102 -7.85 2.01 16.56
C LYS A 102 -8.03 0.53 16.23
N ASN A 103 -8.75 0.21 15.13
CA ASN A 103 -8.99 -1.17 14.72
C ASN A 103 -7.87 -1.73 13.82
N VAL A 104 -6.88 -0.93 13.45
CA VAL A 104 -5.75 -1.42 12.66
C VAL A 104 -4.66 -2.04 13.55
N ARG A 105 -4.03 -3.11 13.03
CA ARG A 105 -2.85 -3.74 13.63
C ARG A 105 -1.74 -3.86 12.59
N TYR A 106 -0.51 -3.82 13.05
CA TYR A 106 0.64 -4.01 12.20
C TYR A 106 0.77 -5.48 11.81
N PHE A 107 1.03 -5.74 10.54
CA PHE A 107 1.30 -7.08 10.03
C PHE A 107 2.77 -7.23 9.65
N ALA A 108 3.30 -6.37 8.76
CA ALA A 108 4.70 -6.43 8.33
C ALA A 108 5.22 -5.10 7.81
N THR A 109 6.51 -4.86 8.03
CA THR A 109 7.32 -3.88 7.30
C THR A 109 7.75 -4.50 5.98
N LEU A 110 7.58 -3.74 4.89
CA LEU A 110 7.94 -4.18 3.56
C LEU A 110 9.18 -3.41 3.06
N TYR A 111 9.10 -2.80 1.91
CA TYR A 111 10.23 -2.11 1.28
C TYR A 111 10.07 -0.58 1.33
N GLY A 112 11.19 0.12 1.13
CA GLY A 112 11.19 1.57 0.95
C GLY A 112 10.58 1.97 -0.39
N ALA A 113 9.82 3.07 -0.39
CA ALA A 113 9.30 3.73 -1.58
C ALA A 113 9.88 5.15 -1.67
N ALA A 114 9.89 5.72 -2.88
CA ALA A 114 10.33 7.08 -3.12
C ALA A 114 9.18 7.90 -3.73
N PHE A 115 9.14 9.18 -3.41
CA PHE A 115 8.30 10.13 -4.10
C PHE A 115 8.97 10.48 -5.43
N GLN A 116 8.30 10.17 -6.52
CA GLN A 116 8.80 10.36 -7.87
C GLN A 116 7.97 11.43 -8.56
N VAL A 117 8.64 12.39 -9.18
CA VAL A 117 8.04 13.48 -9.93
C VAL A 117 8.66 13.51 -11.32
N ALA A 118 7.84 13.35 -12.34
CA ALA A 118 8.26 13.43 -13.72
C ALA A 118 7.46 14.51 -14.46
N VAL A 119 8.17 15.22 -15.33
CA VAL A 119 7.61 16.16 -16.29
C VAL A 119 7.86 15.65 -17.70
N ARG A 120 7.07 16.09 -18.67
CA ARG A 120 7.34 15.80 -20.08
C ARG A 120 8.75 16.30 -20.46
N ALA A 121 9.44 15.59 -21.33
CA ALA A 121 10.82 15.91 -21.71
C ALA A 121 10.94 17.32 -22.31
N ASP A 122 9.93 17.76 -23.08
CA ASP A 122 9.82 19.06 -23.73
C ASP A 122 9.29 20.19 -22.82
N SER A 123 8.91 19.87 -21.57
CA SER A 123 8.36 20.85 -20.62
C SER A 123 9.41 21.88 -20.19
N LYS A 124 8.97 23.13 -20.01
CA LYS A 124 9.78 24.22 -19.45
C LYS A 124 9.91 24.15 -17.91
N ILE A 125 9.17 23.27 -17.24
CA ILE A 125 9.19 23.10 -15.77
C ILE A 125 10.54 22.53 -15.37
N LYS A 126 11.33 23.26 -14.60
CA LYS A 126 12.65 22.84 -14.09
C LYS A 126 12.61 22.42 -12.62
N GLY A 127 11.65 22.90 -11.86
CA GLY A 127 11.50 22.66 -10.43
C GLY A 127 10.07 22.85 -9.95
N PHE A 128 9.86 22.70 -8.65
CA PHE A 128 8.53 22.88 -8.05
C PHE A 128 8.05 24.33 -8.10
N GLU A 129 8.96 25.30 -8.19
CA GLU A 129 8.64 26.72 -8.34
C GLU A 129 7.84 27.01 -9.61
N ASP A 130 8.12 26.24 -10.68
CA ASP A 130 7.50 26.43 -12.00
C ASP A 130 6.12 25.78 -12.11
N MET A 131 5.72 24.98 -11.09
CA MET A 131 4.47 24.20 -11.13
C MET A 131 3.24 24.99 -10.67
N LYS A 132 3.37 26.27 -10.32
CA LYS A 132 2.28 27.11 -9.80
C LYS A 132 1.13 27.35 -10.76
N SER A 133 1.31 27.09 -12.05
CA SER A 133 0.30 27.17 -13.11
C SER A 133 0.26 25.94 -14.01
N ALA A 134 0.93 24.86 -13.61
CA ALA A 134 1.04 23.64 -14.41
C ALA A 134 -0.20 22.72 -14.25
N ASN A 135 -0.41 21.87 -15.25
CA ASN A 135 -1.36 20.78 -15.17
C ASN A 135 -0.70 19.60 -14.47
N ILE A 136 -1.03 19.35 -13.22
CA ILE A 136 -0.39 18.31 -12.41
C ILE A 136 -1.30 17.12 -12.12
N SER A 137 -0.72 15.92 -12.03
CA SER A 137 -1.43 14.71 -11.64
C SER A 137 -0.79 14.06 -10.41
N PRO A 138 -1.22 14.41 -9.18
CA PRO A 138 -0.62 13.94 -7.93
C PRO A 138 -1.22 12.61 -7.43
N GLY A 139 -2.23 12.06 -8.13
CA GLY A 139 -3.02 10.92 -7.68
C GLY A 139 -4.36 11.28 -7.06
N LYS A 140 -5.15 10.27 -6.68
CA LYS A 140 -6.50 10.47 -6.11
C LYS A 140 -6.46 11.07 -4.70
N PRO A 141 -7.53 11.76 -4.27
CA PRO A 141 -7.70 12.17 -2.88
C PRO A 141 -7.57 10.98 -1.93
N LYS A 142 -7.05 11.20 -0.72
CA LYS A 142 -6.79 10.16 0.29
C LYS A 142 -5.71 9.13 -0.12
N TRP A 143 -4.94 9.40 -1.17
CA TRP A 143 -3.70 8.68 -1.41
C TRP A 143 -2.52 9.35 -0.70
N THR A 144 -1.60 8.55 -0.21
CA THR A 144 -0.41 9.08 0.47
C THR A 144 0.46 9.90 -0.49
N GLY A 145 0.56 9.49 -1.78
CA GLY A 145 1.29 10.26 -2.81
C GLY A 145 0.75 11.67 -2.97
N THR A 146 -0.57 11.86 -2.98
CA THR A 146 -1.21 13.17 -3.03
C THR A 146 -0.88 14.01 -1.79
N ALA A 147 -0.88 13.39 -0.59
CA ALA A 147 -0.49 14.08 0.64
C ALA A 147 1.00 14.49 0.65
N PHE A 148 1.88 13.68 0.04
CA PHE A 148 3.28 14.08 -0.19
C PHE A 148 3.39 15.31 -1.08
N CYS A 149 2.70 15.29 -2.23
CA CYS A 149 2.65 16.42 -3.13
C CYS A 149 2.20 17.70 -2.39
N GLU A 150 1.09 17.62 -1.64
CA GLU A 150 0.60 18.76 -0.84
C GLU A 150 1.66 19.26 0.16
N SER A 151 2.37 18.36 0.84
CA SER A 151 3.40 18.74 1.81
C SER A 151 4.58 19.46 1.14
N ILE A 152 4.98 18.98 -0.04
CA ILE A 152 6.08 19.57 -0.79
C ILE A 152 5.69 20.95 -1.31
N ILE A 153 4.59 21.07 -2.06
CA ILE A 153 4.19 22.35 -2.66
C ILE A 153 3.91 23.41 -1.59
N LYS A 154 3.43 22.98 -0.40
CA LYS A 154 3.28 23.87 0.75
C LYS A 154 4.63 24.43 1.25
N ASP A 155 5.70 23.60 1.26
CA ASP A 155 7.06 24.06 1.59
C ASP A 155 7.59 25.08 0.56
N TYR A 156 7.08 25.02 -0.69
CA TYR A 156 7.32 26.02 -1.73
C TYR A 156 6.36 27.23 -1.69
N GLY A 157 5.49 27.32 -0.67
CA GLY A 157 4.63 28.49 -0.41
C GLY A 157 3.37 28.55 -1.26
N TYR A 158 2.88 27.43 -1.80
CA TYR A 158 1.63 27.38 -2.56
C TYR A 158 0.86 26.06 -2.32
N ASP A 159 -0.36 25.98 -2.84
CA ASP A 159 -1.24 24.84 -2.72
C ASP A 159 -1.99 24.53 -4.04
N PHE A 160 -2.83 23.49 -4.05
CA PHE A 160 -3.65 23.15 -5.22
C PHE A 160 -4.62 24.26 -5.64
N ASN A 161 -5.08 25.10 -4.70
CA ASN A 161 -5.96 26.24 -5.04
C ASN A 161 -5.17 27.32 -5.75
N THR A 162 -3.92 27.55 -5.36
CA THR A 162 -3.00 28.46 -6.05
C THR A 162 -2.80 28.03 -7.50
N ILE A 163 -2.54 26.73 -7.73
CA ILE A 163 -2.38 26.18 -9.09
C ILE A 163 -3.62 26.47 -9.93
N LYS A 164 -4.82 26.18 -9.41
CA LYS A 164 -6.08 26.40 -10.12
C LYS A 164 -6.34 27.88 -10.41
N LYS A 165 -6.08 28.77 -9.44
CA LYS A 165 -6.22 30.22 -9.61
C LYS A 165 -5.31 30.79 -10.69
N ASN A 166 -4.14 30.18 -10.88
CA ASN A 166 -3.16 30.55 -11.91
C ASN A 166 -3.42 29.90 -13.27
N GLY A 167 -4.56 29.23 -13.46
CA GLY A 167 -4.95 28.60 -14.73
C GLY A 167 -4.48 27.15 -14.92
N GLY A 168 -3.77 26.56 -13.94
CA GLY A 168 -3.38 25.16 -13.98
C GLY A 168 -4.50 24.22 -13.55
N VAL A 169 -4.35 22.93 -13.87
CA VAL A 169 -5.30 21.87 -13.52
C VAL A 169 -4.67 20.88 -12.54
N VAL A 170 -5.44 20.42 -11.56
CA VAL A 170 -5.04 19.35 -10.64
C VAL A 170 -5.88 18.12 -10.94
N HIS A 171 -5.31 17.17 -11.67
CA HIS A 171 -5.95 15.92 -12.07
C HIS A 171 -5.85 14.88 -10.97
N MET A 172 -6.90 14.73 -10.16
CA MET A 172 -6.94 13.76 -9.06
C MET A 172 -7.44 12.39 -9.53
N VAL A 173 -6.65 11.72 -10.35
CA VAL A 173 -6.98 10.47 -11.04
C VAL A 173 -6.03 9.33 -10.67
N SER A 174 -6.26 8.11 -11.19
CA SER A 174 -5.36 6.96 -11.00
C SER A 174 -4.05 7.13 -11.79
N TYR A 175 -3.02 6.36 -11.46
CA TYR A 175 -1.74 6.40 -12.19
C TYR A 175 -1.89 6.03 -13.67
N LYS A 176 -2.78 5.08 -13.99
CA LYS A 176 -3.08 4.72 -15.38
C LYS A 176 -3.69 5.89 -16.14
N GLU A 177 -4.65 6.59 -15.54
CA GLU A 177 -5.25 7.78 -16.13
C GLU A 177 -4.25 8.94 -16.22
N SER A 178 -3.37 9.10 -15.22
CA SER A 178 -2.28 10.09 -15.25
C SER A 178 -1.33 9.87 -16.43
N VAL A 179 -1.00 8.61 -16.72
CA VAL A 179 -0.18 8.25 -17.89
C VAL A 179 -0.86 8.67 -19.18
N ALA A 180 -2.15 8.41 -19.33
CA ALA A 180 -2.93 8.85 -20.50
C ALA A 180 -2.89 10.38 -20.64
N LEU A 181 -3.20 11.13 -19.58
CA LEU A 181 -3.16 12.58 -19.58
C LEU A 181 -1.78 13.15 -19.96
N MET A 182 -0.69 12.52 -19.50
CA MET A 182 0.68 12.92 -19.87
C MET A 182 0.95 12.67 -21.35
N LYS A 183 0.51 11.53 -21.89
CA LYS A 183 0.66 11.19 -23.34
C LYS A 183 -0.13 12.14 -24.23
N ASP A 184 -1.34 12.49 -23.80
CA ASP A 184 -2.25 13.37 -24.55
C ASP A 184 -1.90 14.87 -24.37
N GLY A 185 -0.86 15.21 -23.59
CA GLY A 185 -0.45 16.59 -23.34
C GLY A 185 -1.41 17.38 -22.44
N GLN A 186 -2.34 16.69 -21.75
CA GLN A 186 -3.29 17.30 -20.82
C GLN A 186 -2.73 17.46 -19.41
N ALA A 187 -1.67 16.71 -19.06
CA ALA A 187 -0.89 16.89 -17.85
C ALA A 187 0.58 17.14 -18.16
N ASP A 188 1.18 18.10 -17.46
CA ASP A 188 2.61 18.45 -17.59
C ASP A 188 3.46 17.65 -16.60
N VAL A 189 2.86 17.24 -15.46
CA VAL A 189 3.55 16.64 -14.32
C VAL A 189 2.79 15.44 -13.80
N PHE A 190 3.48 14.31 -13.67
CA PHE A 190 3.00 13.12 -12.97
C PHE A 190 3.79 12.89 -11.69
N MET A 191 3.09 12.64 -10.59
CA MET A 191 3.66 12.44 -9.26
C MET A 191 3.17 11.14 -8.63
N ALA A 192 4.07 10.36 -8.03
CA ALA A 192 3.71 9.13 -7.33
C ALA A 192 4.67 8.80 -6.19
N ALA A 193 4.14 8.38 -5.05
CA ALA A 193 4.92 7.73 -4.00
C ALA A 193 4.82 6.21 -4.21
N THR A 194 5.91 5.58 -4.64
CA THR A 194 5.89 4.17 -5.04
C THR A 194 7.30 3.54 -5.05
N SER A 195 7.38 2.24 -5.28
CA SER A 195 8.67 1.57 -5.48
C SER A 195 9.40 2.08 -6.73
N VAL A 196 10.71 1.97 -6.72
CA VAL A 196 11.59 2.34 -7.86
C VAL A 196 12.27 1.07 -8.40
N PRO A 197 12.23 0.81 -9.72
CA PRO A 197 11.46 1.50 -10.76
C PRO A 197 9.96 1.17 -10.71
N GLN A 198 9.14 1.98 -11.40
CA GLN A 198 7.70 1.84 -11.45
C GLN A 198 7.20 1.90 -12.91
N ALA A 199 6.22 1.04 -13.25
CA ALA A 199 5.80 0.79 -14.63
C ALA A 199 5.29 2.04 -15.37
N SER A 200 4.50 2.90 -14.70
CA SER A 200 3.98 4.12 -15.34
C SER A 200 5.08 5.10 -15.74
N PHE A 201 6.16 5.21 -14.96
CA PHE A 201 7.30 6.06 -15.35
C PHE A 201 8.09 5.43 -16.49
N ILE A 202 8.29 4.10 -16.50
CA ILE A 202 8.92 3.37 -17.62
C ILE A 202 8.10 3.57 -18.91
N GLU A 203 6.77 3.50 -18.82
CA GLU A 203 5.88 3.73 -19.94
C GLU A 203 6.01 5.16 -20.49
N LEU A 204 6.04 6.16 -19.60
CA LEU A 204 6.21 7.55 -19.97
C LEU A 204 7.61 7.90 -20.50
N GLU A 205 8.67 7.18 -20.09
CA GLU A 205 9.99 7.30 -20.68
C GLU A 205 9.99 6.95 -22.19
N ASN A 206 9.20 5.93 -22.55
CA ASN A 206 9.09 5.49 -23.94
C ASN A 206 8.22 6.44 -24.78
N SER A 207 7.16 6.99 -24.19
CA SER A 207 6.25 7.94 -24.83
C SER A 207 5.44 8.71 -23.80
N PRO A 208 5.47 10.04 -23.79
CA PRO A 208 6.07 10.99 -24.74
C PRO A 208 7.55 11.31 -24.48
N GLY A 209 8.19 10.64 -23.53
CA GLY A 209 9.47 10.99 -22.97
C GLY A 209 9.32 11.90 -21.75
N ILE A 210 10.08 11.61 -20.70
CA ILE A 210 10.04 12.37 -19.45
C ILE A 210 11.44 12.65 -18.92
N ARG A 211 11.51 13.60 -17.99
CA ARG A 211 12.64 13.79 -17.10
C ARG A 211 12.15 13.93 -15.67
N PHE A 212 12.96 13.52 -14.71
CA PHE A 212 12.63 13.56 -13.29
C PHE A 212 13.02 14.89 -12.65
N ILE A 213 12.20 15.34 -11.70
CA ILE A 213 12.46 16.50 -10.85
C ILE A 213 12.80 16.01 -9.44
N GLY A 214 14.00 16.37 -8.96
CA GLY A 214 14.46 16.10 -7.61
C GLY A 214 14.08 17.20 -6.63
N LEU A 215 14.36 16.94 -5.35
CA LEU A 215 14.23 17.93 -4.28
C LEU A 215 15.61 18.36 -3.79
N PRO A 216 15.85 19.66 -3.62
CA PRO A 216 17.05 20.16 -2.95
C PRO A 216 17.16 19.64 -1.51
N LYS A 217 18.39 19.43 -1.03
CA LYS A 217 18.63 18.84 0.29
C LYS A 217 17.98 19.65 1.42
N ASP A 218 18.10 20.95 1.39
CA ASP A 218 17.50 21.85 2.41
C ASP A 218 15.96 21.73 2.46
N ARG A 219 15.32 21.48 1.32
CA ARG A 219 13.87 21.21 1.26
C ARG A 219 13.53 19.86 1.88
N ILE A 220 14.32 18.83 1.56
CA ILE A 220 14.14 17.49 2.16
C ILE A 220 14.30 17.60 3.68
N ASP A 221 15.34 18.29 4.18
CA ASP A 221 15.61 18.49 5.60
C ASP A 221 14.40 19.10 6.33
N ARG A 222 13.85 20.19 5.78
CA ARG A 222 12.68 20.86 6.38
C ARG A 222 11.45 19.97 6.38
N ILE A 223 11.17 19.29 5.25
CA ILE A 223 9.97 18.46 5.12
C ILE A 223 10.06 17.25 6.05
N VAL A 224 11.21 16.58 6.13
CA VAL A 224 11.44 15.44 7.03
C VAL A 224 11.31 15.86 8.50
N LYS A 225 11.90 17.01 8.88
CA LYS A 225 11.77 17.55 10.23
C LYS A 225 10.32 17.80 10.64
N ASN A 226 9.50 18.28 9.71
CA ASN A 226 8.10 18.65 9.98
C ASN A 226 7.11 17.48 9.81
N ASN A 227 7.55 16.36 9.25
CA ASN A 227 6.70 15.18 8.97
C ASN A 227 7.39 13.90 9.47
N PRO A 228 7.28 13.57 10.75
CA PRO A 228 7.86 12.35 11.30
C PRO A 228 7.42 11.10 10.52
N GLY A 229 8.41 10.28 10.11
CA GLY A 229 8.19 9.09 9.28
C GLY A 229 8.41 9.30 7.78
N TYR A 230 8.65 10.55 7.33
CA TYR A 230 9.29 10.80 6.06
C TYR A 230 10.80 10.66 6.23
N ILE A 231 11.46 10.11 5.25
CA ILE A 231 12.91 9.89 5.27
C ILE A 231 13.55 10.43 3.99
N TYR A 232 14.87 10.55 4.01
CA TYR A 232 15.62 10.77 2.78
C TYR A 232 15.41 9.60 1.83
N GLY A 233 15.12 9.90 0.58
CA GLY A 233 14.98 8.96 -0.51
C GLY A 233 15.82 9.37 -1.71
N LYS A 234 15.97 8.45 -2.66
CA LYS A 234 16.55 8.72 -3.96
C LYS A 234 15.93 7.85 -5.04
N ILE A 235 15.92 8.34 -6.26
CA ILE A 235 15.68 7.55 -7.46
C ILE A 235 17.07 7.23 -8.02
N PRO A 236 17.54 5.97 -7.97
CA PRO A 236 18.86 5.61 -8.48
C PRO A 236 18.96 5.84 -9.99
N ALA A 237 20.11 6.27 -10.50
CA ALA A 237 20.38 6.43 -11.93
C ALA A 237 20.06 5.16 -12.73
N SER A 238 20.36 3.99 -12.16
CA SER A 238 20.08 2.70 -12.80
C SER A 238 18.59 2.33 -12.91
N ALA A 239 17.68 3.14 -12.32
CA ALA A 239 16.25 2.80 -12.29
C ALA A 239 15.52 3.11 -13.60
N TYR A 240 15.95 4.13 -14.30
CA TYR A 240 15.31 4.63 -15.52
C TYR A 240 16.34 5.06 -16.56
N LYS A 241 16.02 4.86 -17.84
CA LYS A 241 16.92 5.18 -18.96
C LYS A 241 17.21 6.68 -19.09
N SER A 242 16.26 7.51 -18.69
CA SER A 242 16.35 8.97 -18.72
C SER A 242 17.24 9.58 -17.62
N LEU A 243 17.82 8.75 -16.74
CA LEU A 243 18.63 9.21 -15.63
C LEU A 243 20.11 8.96 -15.87
N ASP A 244 20.92 10.00 -15.74
CA ASP A 244 22.39 9.97 -15.73
C ASP A 244 22.98 9.98 -14.32
N LYS A 245 22.18 10.38 -13.31
CA LYS A 245 22.57 10.46 -11.90
C LYS A 245 21.42 10.14 -10.96
N ASP A 246 21.74 9.87 -9.70
CA ASP A 246 20.75 9.71 -8.64
C ASP A 246 19.96 11.01 -8.44
N ILE A 247 18.63 10.91 -8.31
CA ILE A 247 17.74 12.04 -8.06
C ILE A 247 17.34 12.04 -6.58
N PRO A 248 17.74 13.04 -5.78
CA PRO A 248 17.34 13.14 -4.37
C PRO A 248 15.85 13.46 -4.25
N THR A 249 15.17 12.81 -3.31
CA THR A 249 13.74 12.97 -3.07
C THR A 249 13.36 12.56 -1.65
N LEU A 250 12.07 12.54 -1.36
CA LEU A 250 11.53 11.98 -0.12
C LEU A 250 11.33 10.47 -0.24
N GLY A 251 11.62 9.76 0.83
CA GLY A 251 11.37 8.33 1.00
C GLY A 251 10.35 8.04 2.08
N ILE A 252 9.77 6.86 2.01
CA ILE A 252 8.84 6.29 3.00
C ILE A 252 8.97 4.79 3.03
N VAL A 253 8.51 4.17 4.12
CA VAL A 253 8.53 2.72 4.28
C VAL A 253 7.12 2.16 4.09
N THR A 254 6.99 1.21 3.19
CA THR A 254 5.75 0.47 2.96
C THR A 254 5.49 -0.49 4.12
N SER A 255 4.24 -0.55 4.57
CA SER A 255 3.79 -1.42 5.63
C SER A 255 2.51 -2.14 5.23
N MET A 256 2.30 -3.31 5.80
CA MET A 256 1.04 -4.05 5.70
C MET A 256 0.35 -4.05 7.04
N ILE A 257 -0.96 -3.84 7.03
CA ILE A 257 -1.83 -3.78 8.19
C ILE A 257 -3.01 -4.75 8.05
N VAL A 258 -3.55 -5.18 9.18
CA VAL A 258 -4.74 -6.03 9.26
C VAL A 258 -5.75 -5.47 10.25
N HIS A 259 -7.02 -5.91 10.13
CA HIS A 259 -8.04 -5.56 11.10
C HIS A 259 -7.80 -6.30 12.42
N LYS A 260 -8.02 -5.63 13.55
CA LYS A 260 -7.74 -6.16 14.90
C LYS A 260 -8.56 -7.40 15.29
N ASP A 261 -9.76 -7.57 14.70
CA ASP A 261 -10.72 -8.62 15.05
C ASP A 261 -10.56 -9.89 14.19
N LEU A 262 -9.57 -9.94 13.29
CA LEU A 262 -9.17 -11.21 12.69
C LEU A 262 -8.70 -12.18 13.78
N SER A 263 -8.99 -13.47 13.65
CA SER A 263 -8.53 -14.44 14.64
C SER A 263 -7.01 -14.56 14.65
N ASP A 264 -6.45 -14.77 15.82
CA ASP A 264 -5.00 -14.94 15.99
C ASP A 264 -4.46 -16.12 15.18
N ASP A 265 -5.23 -17.21 15.07
CA ASP A 265 -4.88 -18.38 14.28
C ASP A 265 -4.81 -18.05 12.77
N LEU A 266 -5.80 -17.33 12.25
CA LEU A 266 -5.79 -16.93 10.85
C LEU A 266 -4.60 -16.01 10.55
N VAL A 267 -4.38 -14.96 11.36
CA VAL A 267 -3.29 -14.02 11.11
C VAL A 267 -1.92 -14.69 11.31
N TYR A 268 -1.80 -15.63 12.22
CA TYR A 268 -0.59 -16.47 12.34
C TYR A 268 -0.33 -17.26 11.04
N LYS A 269 -1.35 -17.97 10.53
CA LYS A 269 -1.25 -18.72 9.26
C LYS A 269 -0.92 -17.79 8.08
N MET A 270 -1.57 -16.64 7.99
CA MET A 270 -1.28 -15.63 6.97
C MET A 270 0.18 -15.15 7.06
N THR A 271 0.67 -14.86 8.26
CA THR A 271 2.05 -14.40 8.47
C THR A 271 3.05 -15.48 8.07
N LYS A 272 2.84 -16.70 8.52
CA LYS A 272 3.68 -17.85 8.13
C LYS A 272 3.67 -18.06 6.62
N THR A 273 2.50 -18.13 6.00
CA THR A 273 2.36 -18.31 4.54
C THR A 273 3.05 -17.20 3.76
N PHE A 274 2.91 -15.95 4.22
CA PHE A 274 3.57 -14.80 3.60
C PHE A 274 5.09 -14.94 3.57
N TRP A 275 5.71 -15.30 4.68
CA TRP A 275 7.16 -15.43 4.76
C TRP A 275 7.69 -16.71 4.11
N ASP A 276 7.00 -17.82 4.24
CA ASP A 276 7.38 -19.10 3.59
C ASP A 276 7.37 -18.99 2.05
N ASN A 277 6.52 -18.12 1.50
CA ASN A 277 6.38 -17.93 0.05
C ASN A 277 7.01 -16.61 -0.46
N HIS A 278 7.91 -16.00 0.29
CA HIS A 278 8.56 -14.74 -0.06
C HIS A 278 9.19 -14.74 -1.48
N ALA A 279 9.76 -15.85 -1.91
CA ALA A 279 10.36 -16.01 -3.23
C ALA A 279 9.36 -15.77 -4.38
N GLU A 280 8.08 -16.11 -4.20
CA GLU A 280 7.03 -15.86 -5.20
C GLU A 280 6.80 -14.37 -5.43
N PHE A 281 6.92 -13.55 -4.39
CA PHE A 281 6.77 -12.10 -4.50
C PHE A 281 7.98 -11.44 -5.19
N VAL A 282 9.18 -11.99 -4.97
CA VAL A 282 10.41 -11.57 -5.67
C VAL A 282 10.28 -11.78 -7.18
N LYS A 283 9.62 -12.86 -7.63
CA LYS A 283 9.36 -13.11 -9.07
C LYS A 283 8.47 -12.03 -9.69
N VAL A 284 7.50 -11.50 -8.94
CA VAL A 284 6.63 -10.41 -9.42
C VAL A 284 7.38 -9.08 -9.51
N LYS A 285 8.21 -8.78 -8.48
CA LYS A 285 8.98 -7.54 -8.46
C LYS A 285 10.26 -7.66 -7.62
N SER A 286 11.39 -7.34 -8.23
CA SER A 286 12.72 -7.48 -7.62
C SER A 286 12.93 -6.67 -6.34
N VAL A 287 12.15 -5.58 -6.11
CA VAL A 287 12.21 -4.80 -4.86
C VAL A 287 11.95 -5.66 -3.62
N TRP A 288 11.22 -6.77 -3.77
CA TRP A 288 10.95 -7.70 -2.67
C TRP A 288 12.19 -8.42 -2.14
N LYS A 289 13.30 -8.46 -2.87
CA LYS A 289 14.60 -8.89 -2.34
C LYS A 289 15.05 -8.08 -1.11
N LYS A 290 14.50 -6.88 -0.92
CA LYS A 290 14.78 -5.99 0.22
C LYS A 290 13.83 -6.21 1.40
N VAL A 291 12.76 -7.00 1.24
CA VAL A 291 11.82 -7.37 2.31
C VAL A 291 12.41 -8.56 3.04
N LEU A 292 12.83 -8.34 4.28
CA LEU A 292 13.57 -9.34 5.06
C LEU A 292 12.81 -9.66 6.34
N LEU A 293 12.64 -10.94 6.66
CA LEU A 293 11.95 -11.39 7.88
C LEU A 293 12.53 -10.72 9.14
N LYS A 294 13.84 -10.65 9.26
CA LYS A 294 14.53 -10.01 10.39
C LYS A 294 14.22 -8.51 10.57
N LYS A 295 13.57 -7.89 9.57
CA LYS A 295 13.12 -6.48 9.59
C LYS A 295 11.61 -6.35 9.57
N ALA A 296 10.89 -7.44 9.75
CA ALA A 296 9.43 -7.50 9.59
C ALA A 296 8.67 -6.52 10.49
N VAL A 297 9.25 -6.12 11.61
CA VAL A 297 8.63 -5.23 12.60
C VAL A 297 9.40 -3.91 12.77
N ASP A 298 10.44 -3.67 11.97
CA ASP A 298 11.18 -2.41 12.01
C ASP A 298 10.26 -1.22 11.72
N GLY A 299 10.21 -0.26 12.63
CA GLY A 299 9.35 0.92 12.49
C GLY A 299 7.84 0.62 12.61
N ALA A 300 7.46 -0.50 13.24
CA ALA A 300 6.08 -0.77 13.58
C ALA A 300 5.50 0.37 14.43
N ALA A 301 4.63 1.16 13.83
CA ALA A 301 4.13 2.41 14.40
C ALA A 301 2.79 2.25 15.13
N VAL A 302 2.23 1.03 15.14
CA VAL A 302 0.99 0.65 15.83
C VAL A 302 1.17 -0.76 16.39
N PRO A 303 0.31 -1.20 17.35
CA PRO A 303 0.43 -2.55 17.90
C PRO A 303 0.41 -3.63 16.81
N ILE A 304 1.31 -4.58 16.93
CA ILE A 304 1.36 -5.76 16.05
C ILE A 304 0.15 -6.66 16.37
N HIS A 305 -0.44 -7.30 15.34
CA HIS A 305 -1.50 -8.27 15.57
C HIS A 305 -0.98 -9.47 16.38
N PRO A 306 -1.72 -9.97 17.39
CA PRO A 306 -1.22 -11.06 18.26
C PRO A 306 -0.79 -12.31 17.47
N GLY A 307 -1.55 -12.71 16.44
CA GLY A 307 -1.21 -13.83 15.57
C GLY A 307 0.11 -13.62 14.81
N ALA A 308 0.35 -12.40 14.30
CA ALA A 308 1.64 -12.06 13.66
C ALA A 308 2.78 -12.02 14.68
N ALA A 309 2.54 -11.42 15.87
CA ALA A 309 3.53 -11.36 16.94
C ALA A 309 3.96 -12.76 17.41
N LYS A 310 3.01 -13.72 17.48
CA LYS A 310 3.33 -15.11 17.80
C LYS A 310 4.34 -15.69 16.82
N TYR A 311 4.07 -15.58 15.52
CA TYR A 311 5.00 -16.05 14.48
C TYR A 311 6.38 -15.36 14.59
N TYR A 312 6.41 -14.05 14.75
CA TYR A 312 7.67 -13.30 14.85
C TYR A 312 8.51 -13.66 16.07
N LYS A 313 7.88 -13.98 17.21
CA LYS A 313 8.57 -14.51 18.40
C LYS A 313 9.19 -15.88 18.13
N GLU A 314 8.46 -16.77 17.46
CA GLU A 314 8.97 -18.10 17.09
C GLU A 314 10.17 -18.01 16.11
N GLN A 315 10.24 -16.92 15.32
CA GLN A 315 11.35 -16.69 14.38
C GLN A 315 12.48 -15.82 14.97
N GLY A 316 12.40 -15.42 16.24
CA GLY A 316 13.41 -14.58 16.89
C GLY A 316 13.48 -13.15 16.34
N VAL A 317 12.36 -12.63 15.83
CA VAL A 317 12.24 -11.26 15.29
C VAL A 317 11.71 -10.29 16.35
N LEU A 318 10.97 -10.81 17.35
CA LEU A 318 10.45 -10.11 18.52
C LEU A 318 11.00 -10.71 19.81
#